data_3c868fb4784c0245fc8b8da768037dd2
#
_entry.id   3c868fb4784c0245fc8b8da768037dd2
#
_cell.length_a   1.000
_cell.length_b   1.000
_cell.length_c   1.000
_cell.angle_alpha   90.00
_cell.angle_beta   90.00
_cell.angle_gamma   90.00
#
_symmetry.space_group_name_H-M   'P 1'
#
loop_
_entity.id
_entity.type
_entity.pdbx_description
1 polymer ?
#
loop_
_entity_poly.entity_id
_entity_poly.type
_entity_poly.pdbx_seq_one_letter_code
_entity_poly.pdbx_strand_id
1 'polypeptide(L)'
;RLQKIATMEELKGVLGTDVDMTVFRKLRLLESHTSYSHRGRYYTLDEIAEFDDVGLWSFRSVWFSKHGTLLATAVACVDASEAGFLAAELEAILHVSVKDALRKLASDNRISREPLSGRFLYCSSDPPLRKKQIRARQLYEAEAGFGPLPLGPGIRLVPDELKAAIILFFSLLN
;
A
#
# COMPACT_ATOMS: atom_id res chain seq x y z
N ARG A 1 -11.97 -9.22 -23.30
CA ARG A 1 -11.10 -8.65 -22.23
C ARG A 1 -11.57 -9.22 -20.92
N LEU A 2 -10.75 -10.03 -20.26
CA LEU A 2 -11.07 -10.57 -18.94
C LEU A 2 -11.28 -9.43 -17.94
N GLN A 3 -12.45 -9.41 -17.31
CA GLN A 3 -12.77 -8.49 -16.23
C GLN A 3 -12.13 -9.06 -14.96
N LYS A 4 -11.09 -8.40 -14.45
CA LYS A 4 -10.35 -8.84 -13.26
C LYS A 4 -10.95 -8.34 -11.94
N ILE A 5 -11.80 -7.33 -11.98
CA ILE A 5 -12.46 -6.71 -10.82
C ILE A 5 -13.94 -6.49 -11.09
N ALA A 6 -14.76 -6.52 -10.06
CA ALA A 6 -16.20 -6.28 -10.17
C ALA A 6 -16.70 -5.37 -9.04
N THR A 7 -17.77 -4.64 -9.32
CA THR A 7 -18.55 -3.88 -8.33
C THR A 7 -19.61 -4.75 -7.68
N MET A 8 -20.20 -4.27 -6.57
CA MET A 8 -21.31 -4.97 -5.91
C MET A 8 -22.50 -5.18 -6.85
N GLU A 9 -22.83 -4.19 -7.67
CA GLU A 9 -23.96 -4.26 -8.62
C GLU A 9 -23.72 -5.30 -9.71
N GLU A 10 -22.51 -5.35 -10.28
CA GLU A 10 -22.14 -6.36 -11.26
C GLU A 10 -22.22 -7.77 -10.67
N LEU A 11 -21.75 -7.95 -9.42
CA LEU A 11 -21.80 -9.23 -8.71
C LEU A 11 -23.25 -9.65 -8.41
N LYS A 12 -24.12 -8.72 -8.03
CA LYS A 12 -25.56 -8.97 -7.88
C LYS A 12 -26.19 -9.43 -9.18
N GLY A 13 -25.88 -8.73 -10.28
CA GLY A 13 -26.40 -9.11 -11.61
C GLY A 13 -26.01 -10.52 -12.01
N VAL A 14 -24.75 -10.90 -11.80
CA VAL A 14 -24.25 -12.27 -12.12
C VAL A 14 -24.89 -13.34 -11.22
N LEU A 15 -25.10 -13.02 -9.94
CA LEU A 15 -25.69 -13.97 -8.96
C LEU A 15 -27.22 -14.00 -8.96
N GLY A 16 -27.88 -13.12 -9.73
CA GLY A 16 -29.34 -13.02 -9.80
C GLY A 16 -29.98 -12.66 -8.46
N THR A 17 -29.35 -11.75 -7.69
CA THR A 17 -29.82 -11.35 -6.35
C THR A 17 -29.68 -9.86 -6.13
N ASP A 18 -30.62 -9.26 -5.41
CA ASP A 18 -30.52 -7.85 -4.99
C ASP A 18 -29.97 -7.70 -3.56
N VAL A 19 -29.65 -8.82 -2.88
CA VAL A 19 -29.24 -8.85 -1.48
C VAL A 19 -27.73 -8.87 -1.34
N ASP A 20 -27.12 -7.79 -0.81
CA ASP A 20 -25.67 -7.67 -0.56
C ASP A 20 -25.10 -8.82 0.27
N MET A 21 -25.83 -9.27 1.31
CA MET A 21 -25.39 -10.36 2.18
C MET A 21 -25.22 -11.68 1.44
N THR A 22 -25.99 -11.93 0.38
CA THR A 22 -25.83 -13.11 -0.46
C THR A 22 -24.51 -13.03 -1.22
N VAL A 23 -24.18 -11.87 -1.78
CA VAL A 23 -22.90 -11.62 -2.46
C VAL A 23 -21.74 -11.80 -1.48
N PHE A 24 -21.79 -11.17 -0.30
CA PHE A 24 -20.72 -11.29 0.71
C PHE A 24 -20.49 -12.73 1.17
N ARG A 25 -21.52 -13.53 1.33
CA ARG A 25 -21.37 -14.96 1.66
C ARG A 25 -20.61 -15.72 0.56
N LYS A 26 -20.92 -15.45 -0.70
CA LYS A 26 -20.20 -16.07 -1.84
C LYS A 26 -18.76 -15.59 -1.93
N LEU A 27 -18.50 -14.29 -1.82
CA LEU A 27 -17.16 -13.71 -1.83
C LEU A 27 -16.28 -14.29 -0.72
N ARG A 28 -16.86 -14.51 0.48
CA ARG A 28 -16.13 -15.13 1.60
C ARG A 28 -15.72 -16.57 1.34
N LEU A 29 -16.53 -17.33 0.57
CA LEU A 29 -16.20 -18.70 0.21
C LEU A 29 -15.12 -18.80 -0.88
N LEU A 30 -14.90 -17.72 -1.64
CA LEU A 30 -14.03 -17.67 -2.81
C LEU A 30 -12.72 -16.94 -2.55
N GLU A 31 -12.34 -16.72 -1.28
CA GLU A 31 -11.12 -15.98 -0.91
C GLU A 31 -10.98 -14.68 -1.72
N SER A 32 -11.86 -13.75 -1.45
CA SER A 32 -11.94 -12.50 -2.19
C SER A 32 -11.26 -11.34 -1.47
N HIS A 33 -10.79 -10.37 -2.25
CA HIS A 33 -10.23 -9.12 -1.77
C HIS A 33 -11.13 -7.93 -2.13
N THR A 34 -11.26 -7.00 -1.18
CA THR A 34 -11.91 -5.70 -1.41
C THR A 34 -10.84 -4.65 -1.64
N SER A 35 -11.06 -3.75 -2.60
CA SER A 35 -10.13 -2.65 -2.86
C SER A 35 -9.99 -1.75 -1.62
N TYR A 36 -8.76 -1.38 -1.26
CA TYR A 36 -8.54 -0.36 -0.24
C TYR A 36 -8.62 1.06 -0.81
N SER A 37 -8.50 1.20 -2.11
CA SER A 37 -8.79 2.43 -2.85
C SER A 37 -10.29 2.53 -3.20
N HIS A 38 -10.72 3.66 -3.78
CA HIS A 38 -12.09 3.87 -4.28
C HIS A 38 -13.18 3.52 -3.25
N ARG A 39 -12.89 3.70 -1.95
CA ARG A 39 -13.83 3.45 -0.84
C ARG A 39 -14.34 2.01 -0.77
N GLY A 40 -13.54 1.03 -1.18
CA GLY A 40 -13.92 -0.38 -1.09
C GLY A 40 -15.00 -0.83 -2.07
N ARG A 41 -15.14 -0.16 -3.21
CA ARG A 41 -16.24 -0.44 -4.17
C ARG A 41 -15.99 -1.65 -5.07
N TYR A 42 -14.76 -2.11 -5.16
CA TYR A 42 -14.37 -3.15 -6.10
C TYR A 42 -13.91 -4.41 -5.37
N TYR A 43 -14.21 -5.53 -5.98
CA TYR A 43 -13.89 -6.87 -5.48
C TYR A 43 -13.08 -7.62 -6.53
N THR A 44 -12.18 -8.49 -6.09
CA THR A 44 -11.46 -9.44 -6.90
C THR A 44 -11.30 -10.76 -6.13
N LEU A 45 -10.90 -11.82 -6.82
CA LEU A 45 -10.59 -13.10 -6.19
C LEU A 45 -9.07 -13.26 -6.04
N ASP A 46 -8.65 -14.01 -5.04
CA ASP A 46 -7.22 -14.29 -4.81
C ASP A 46 -6.56 -14.95 -6.04
N GLU A 47 -7.27 -15.85 -6.71
CA GLU A 47 -6.83 -16.52 -7.94
C GLU A 47 -6.60 -15.57 -9.12
N ILE A 48 -7.18 -14.36 -9.10
CA ILE A 48 -7.09 -13.36 -10.17
C ILE A 48 -6.03 -12.30 -9.87
N ALA A 49 -5.82 -12.01 -8.59
CA ALA A 49 -4.92 -10.97 -8.13
C ALA A 49 -3.46 -11.45 -8.15
N GLU A 50 -2.61 -10.75 -8.86
CA GLU A 50 -1.18 -11.02 -8.94
C GLU A 50 -0.45 -10.08 -7.98
N PHE A 51 -0.48 -10.39 -6.67
CA PHE A 51 0.14 -9.56 -5.65
C PHE A 51 1.66 -9.57 -5.76
N ASP A 52 2.25 -8.38 -5.62
CA ASP A 52 3.70 -8.21 -5.56
C ASP A 52 4.29 -8.63 -4.19
N ASP A 53 5.61 -8.47 -4.03
CA ASP A 53 6.32 -8.84 -2.80
C ASP A 53 5.88 -8.05 -1.56
N VAL A 54 5.25 -6.89 -1.76
CA VAL A 54 4.67 -6.06 -0.69
C VAL A 54 3.24 -6.49 -0.36
N GLY A 55 2.68 -7.37 -1.18
CA GLY A 55 1.29 -7.80 -1.09
C GLY A 55 0.30 -6.81 -1.67
N LEU A 56 0.71 -6.00 -2.65
CA LEU A 56 -0.14 -5.05 -3.36
C LEU A 56 -0.40 -5.52 -4.79
N TRP A 57 -1.58 -5.21 -5.29
CA TRP A 57 -1.96 -5.43 -6.67
C TRP A 57 -2.89 -4.34 -7.17
N SER A 58 -2.79 -3.99 -8.45
CA SER A 58 -3.68 -3.00 -9.05
C SER A 58 -4.22 -3.43 -10.40
N PHE A 59 -5.44 -3.01 -10.68
CA PHE A 59 -6.06 -3.12 -11.98
C PHE A 59 -6.83 -1.84 -12.30
N ARG A 60 -6.50 -1.16 -13.41
CA ARG A 60 -7.12 0.12 -13.83
C ARG A 60 -7.18 1.16 -12.71
N SER A 61 -6.06 1.38 -12.01
CA SER A 61 -5.94 2.33 -10.90
C SER A 61 -6.75 1.96 -9.64
N VAL A 62 -7.35 0.78 -9.58
CA VAL A 62 -7.98 0.24 -8.39
C VAL A 62 -6.96 -0.62 -7.66
N TRP A 63 -6.73 -0.34 -6.37
CA TRP A 63 -5.68 -0.97 -5.57
C TRP A 63 -6.25 -1.94 -4.55
N PHE A 64 -5.61 -3.10 -4.45
CA PHE A 64 -5.92 -4.19 -3.54
C PHE A 64 -4.69 -4.57 -2.73
N SER A 65 -4.91 -5.17 -1.58
CA SER A 65 -3.85 -5.66 -0.71
C SER A 65 -4.20 -7.02 -0.12
N LYS A 66 -3.21 -7.89 0.03
CA LYS A 66 -3.32 -9.12 0.80
C LYS A 66 -3.72 -8.87 2.26
N HIS A 67 -3.35 -7.71 2.79
CA HIS A 67 -3.67 -7.31 4.15
C HIS A 67 -5.11 -6.75 4.29
N GLY A 68 -5.83 -6.58 3.18
CA GLY A 68 -7.23 -6.14 3.12
C GLY A 68 -7.38 -4.63 3.18
N THR A 69 -7.69 -4.06 4.35
CA THR A 69 -7.99 -2.62 4.47
C THR A 69 -6.74 -1.74 4.36
N LEU A 70 -6.93 -0.45 3.99
CA LEU A 70 -5.84 0.54 3.99
C LEU A 70 -5.12 0.61 5.34
N LEU A 71 -5.86 0.53 6.46
CA LEU A 71 -5.28 0.57 7.80
C LEU A 71 -4.38 -0.65 8.06
N ALA A 72 -4.85 -1.86 7.73
CA ALA A 72 -4.07 -3.07 7.91
C ALA A 72 -2.85 -3.09 6.99
N THR A 73 -3.00 -2.64 5.75
CA THR A 73 -1.90 -2.52 4.79
C THR A 73 -0.84 -1.54 5.25
N ALA A 74 -1.25 -0.36 5.74
CA ALA A 74 -0.31 0.63 6.26
C ALA A 74 0.50 0.11 7.46
N VAL A 75 -0.13 -0.63 8.39
CA VAL A 75 0.57 -1.28 9.50
C VAL A 75 1.57 -2.29 8.98
N ALA A 76 1.17 -3.18 8.06
CA ALA A 76 2.04 -4.20 7.51
C ALA A 76 3.26 -3.57 6.79
N CYS A 77 3.06 -2.51 6.01
CA CYS A 77 4.16 -1.78 5.38
C CYS A 77 5.11 -1.18 6.42
N VAL A 78 4.57 -0.52 7.46
CA VAL A 78 5.38 0.09 8.52
C VAL A 78 6.18 -0.96 9.27
N ASP A 79 5.58 -2.09 9.63
CA ASP A 79 6.26 -3.17 10.35
C ASP A 79 7.32 -3.88 9.49
N ALA A 80 7.09 -4.00 8.19
CA ALA A 80 8.06 -4.59 7.26
C ALA A 80 9.22 -3.65 6.90
N SER A 81 9.10 -2.34 7.16
CA SER A 81 10.12 -1.37 6.77
C SER A 81 11.35 -1.43 7.68
N GLU A 82 12.52 -1.15 7.11
CA GLU A 82 13.77 -1.06 7.88
C GLU A 82 13.89 0.25 8.66
N ALA A 83 13.33 1.34 8.13
CA ALA A 83 13.55 2.70 8.63
C ALA A 83 12.24 3.47 8.91
N GLY A 84 11.09 2.79 9.02
CA GLY A 84 9.79 3.44 9.11
C GLY A 84 9.45 4.23 7.84
N PHE A 85 8.35 4.98 7.85
CA PHE A 85 7.92 5.77 6.71
C PHE A 85 7.53 7.20 7.10
N LEU A 86 7.85 8.15 6.23
CA LEU A 86 7.16 9.43 6.18
C LEU A 86 5.82 9.25 5.47
N ALA A 87 4.84 10.12 5.75
CA ALA A 87 3.52 10.00 5.11
C ALA A 87 3.61 10.02 3.58
N ALA A 88 4.42 10.91 3.01
CA ALA A 88 4.59 11.01 1.56
C ALA A 88 5.20 9.76 0.92
N GLU A 89 6.12 9.09 1.61
CA GLU A 89 6.73 7.83 1.15
C GLU A 89 5.68 6.72 1.10
N LEU A 90 4.87 6.61 2.14
CA LEU A 90 3.81 5.61 2.20
C LEU A 90 2.68 5.91 1.20
N GLU A 91 2.35 7.19 0.95
CA GLU A 91 1.42 7.60 -0.11
C GLU A 91 1.92 7.20 -1.50
N ALA A 92 3.23 7.32 -1.74
CA ALA A 92 3.85 6.91 -3.00
C ALA A 92 3.77 5.39 -3.24
N ILE A 93 3.86 4.58 -2.18
CA ILE A 93 3.74 3.12 -2.26
C ILE A 93 2.29 2.68 -2.42
N LEU A 94 1.40 3.24 -1.59
CA LEU A 94 0.00 2.82 -1.53
C LEU A 94 -0.89 3.49 -2.58
N HIS A 95 -0.39 4.53 -3.27
CA HIS A 95 -1.10 5.29 -4.31
C HIS A 95 -2.44 5.88 -3.87
N VAL A 96 -2.58 6.12 -2.57
CA VAL A 96 -3.76 6.75 -1.94
C VAL A 96 -3.30 7.68 -0.81
N SER A 97 -4.12 8.67 -0.45
CA SER A 97 -3.83 9.48 0.72
C SER A 97 -3.90 8.65 2.00
N VAL A 98 -2.85 8.74 2.82
CA VAL A 98 -2.73 7.94 4.06
C VAL A 98 -2.80 8.78 5.32
N LYS A 99 -2.88 10.11 5.22
CA LYS A 99 -2.77 11.01 6.39
C LYS A 99 -3.78 10.72 7.49
N ASP A 100 -5.04 10.49 7.12
CA ASP A 100 -6.09 10.17 8.08
C ASP A 100 -5.95 8.75 8.64
N ALA A 101 -5.54 7.80 7.79
CA ALA A 101 -5.23 6.44 8.19
C ALA A 101 -4.09 6.40 9.23
N LEU A 102 -2.99 7.10 8.95
CA LEU A 102 -1.83 7.19 9.85
C LEU A 102 -2.18 7.89 11.17
N ARG A 103 -3.00 8.96 11.12
CA ARG A 103 -3.47 9.64 12.34
C ARG A 103 -4.30 8.70 13.20
N LYS A 104 -5.23 7.96 12.59
CA LYS A 104 -6.05 6.97 13.29
C LYS A 104 -5.19 5.85 13.88
N LEU A 105 -4.30 5.27 13.10
CA LEU A 105 -3.41 4.18 13.56
C LEU A 105 -2.52 4.61 14.72
N ALA A 106 -1.99 5.83 14.70
CA ALA A 106 -1.19 6.38 15.79
C ALA A 106 -2.04 6.63 17.05
N SER A 107 -3.26 7.14 16.90
CA SER A 107 -4.22 7.32 17.99
C SER A 107 -4.62 5.98 18.62
N ASP A 108 -4.78 4.95 17.81
CA ASP A 108 -5.12 3.58 18.25
C ASP A 108 -3.90 2.80 18.77
N ASN A 109 -2.71 3.41 18.86
CA ASN A 109 -1.43 2.80 19.24
C ASN A 109 -1.03 1.59 18.38
N ARG A 110 -1.52 1.50 17.15
CA ARG A 110 -1.17 0.43 16.21
C ARG A 110 0.13 0.70 15.46
N ILE A 111 0.55 1.95 15.38
CA ILE A 111 1.85 2.41 14.93
C ILE A 111 2.34 3.51 15.86
N SER A 112 3.66 3.76 15.88
CA SER A 112 4.24 4.91 16.59
C SER A 112 4.44 6.08 15.64
N ARG A 113 4.33 7.30 16.17
CA ARG A 113 4.55 8.56 15.46
C ARG A 113 5.65 9.33 16.15
N GLU A 114 6.81 9.43 15.52
CA GLU A 114 8.00 10.03 16.09
C GLU A 114 8.32 11.36 15.38
N PRO A 115 8.66 12.43 16.11
CA PRO A 115 9.09 13.69 15.47
C PRO A 115 10.48 13.52 14.84
N LEU A 116 10.64 13.97 13.60
CA LEU A 116 11.89 13.90 12.86
C LEU A 116 12.07 15.12 11.96
N SER A 117 13.00 16.01 12.28
CA SER A 117 13.37 17.18 11.44
C SER A 117 12.17 17.98 10.91
N GLY A 118 11.19 18.29 11.78
CA GLY A 118 9.98 19.04 11.41
C GLY A 118 8.90 18.23 10.70
N ARG A 119 9.10 16.92 10.52
CA ARG A 119 8.16 15.94 9.96
C ARG A 119 7.83 14.87 10.99
N PHE A 120 6.98 13.92 10.61
CA PHE A 120 6.68 12.76 11.44
C PHE A 120 7.09 11.48 10.73
N LEU A 121 7.89 10.67 11.45
CA LEU A 121 8.22 9.31 11.07
C LEU A 121 7.20 8.36 11.70
N TYR A 122 6.65 7.47 10.91
CA TYR A 122 5.75 6.41 11.36
C TYR A 122 6.51 5.10 11.43
N CYS A 123 6.55 4.54 12.63
CA CYS A 123 7.28 3.33 12.98
C CYS A 123 6.36 2.27 13.56
N SER A 124 6.86 1.06 13.71
CA SER A 124 6.14 -0.01 14.40
C SER A 124 5.77 0.37 15.83
N SER A 125 4.64 -0.15 16.30
CA SER A 125 4.26 -0.06 17.70
C SER A 125 5.15 -0.91 18.61
N ASP A 126 5.82 -1.93 18.07
CA ASP A 126 6.76 -2.78 18.80
C ASP A 126 8.03 -2.00 19.18
N PRO A 127 8.36 -1.83 20.49
CA PRO A 127 9.45 -0.98 20.93
C PRO A 127 10.83 -1.37 20.39
N PRO A 128 11.26 -2.65 20.35
CA PRO A 128 12.51 -3.07 19.74
C PRO A 128 12.60 -2.69 18.25
N LEU A 129 11.57 -3.00 17.47
CA LEU A 129 11.52 -2.72 16.05
C LEU A 129 11.52 -1.21 15.78
N ARG A 130 10.72 -0.45 16.53
CA ARG A 130 10.69 1.02 16.47
C ARG A 130 12.06 1.65 16.67
N LYS A 131 12.80 1.21 17.72
CA LYS A 131 14.15 1.73 17.97
C LYS A 131 15.10 1.43 16.81
N LYS A 132 15.01 0.23 16.22
CA LYS A 132 15.79 -0.15 15.05
C LYS A 132 15.46 0.76 13.85
N GLN A 133 14.17 0.98 13.59
CA GLN A 133 13.69 1.83 12.50
C GLN A 133 14.14 3.29 12.64
N ILE A 134 14.01 3.86 13.84
CA ILE A 134 14.46 5.24 14.10
C ILE A 134 15.96 5.38 13.86
N ARG A 135 16.76 4.42 14.37
CA ARG A 135 18.22 4.44 14.18
C ARG A 135 18.61 4.30 12.71
N ALA A 136 17.98 3.39 11.99
CA ALA A 136 18.20 3.22 10.56
C ALA A 136 17.86 4.51 9.80
N ARG A 137 16.73 5.15 10.09
CA ARG A 137 16.34 6.43 9.50
C ARG A 137 17.37 7.53 9.73
N GLN A 138 17.89 7.67 10.96
CA GLN A 138 18.91 8.65 11.28
C GLN A 138 20.21 8.43 10.49
N LEU A 139 20.62 7.17 10.31
CA LEU A 139 21.77 6.82 9.48
C LEU A 139 21.53 7.19 8.01
N TYR A 140 20.37 6.84 7.45
CA TYR A 140 20.02 7.21 6.07
C TYR A 140 20.00 8.73 5.86
N GLU A 141 19.46 9.51 6.79
CA GLU A 141 19.45 10.97 6.68
C GLU A 141 20.87 11.58 6.78
N ALA A 142 21.75 10.93 7.57
CA ALA A 142 23.15 11.36 7.70
C ALA A 142 23.99 11.02 6.45
N GLU A 143 23.74 9.88 5.81
CA GLU A 143 24.49 9.43 4.63
C GLU A 143 23.95 10.04 3.32
N ALA A 144 22.64 10.25 3.25
CA ALA A 144 21.99 10.54 1.97
C ALA A 144 21.97 12.01 1.58
N GLY A 145 22.36 12.97 2.46
CA GLY A 145 22.32 14.38 2.07
C GLY A 145 21.17 14.73 1.09
N PHE A 146 19.94 14.26 1.37
CA PHE A 146 18.74 14.41 0.54
C PHE A 146 18.50 13.43 -0.64
N GLY A 147 18.92 12.17 -0.57
CA GLY A 147 18.52 11.14 -1.54
C GLY A 147 17.26 10.31 -1.10
N PRO A 148 16.47 9.73 -2.03
CA PRO A 148 15.34 8.86 -1.68
C PRO A 148 15.82 7.58 -0.99
N LEU A 149 15.09 7.18 0.07
CA LEU A 149 15.38 6.00 0.87
C LEU A 149 15.27 4.69 0.09
N PRO A 150 16.12 3.69 0.39
CA PRO A 150 15.83 2.33 0.01
C PRO A 150 14.60 1.85 0.80
N LEU A 151 13.55 1.58 0.09
CA LEU A 151 12.40 0.84 0.59
C LEU A 151 12.87 -0.60 0.83
N GLY A 152 12.42 -1.25 1.92
CA GLY A 152 12.91 -2.54 2.39
C GLY A 152 13.06 -3.65 1.34
N PRO A 153 13.51 -4.85 1.69
CA PRO A 153 13.85 -5.89 0.73
C PRO A 153 12.66 -6.17 -0.20
N GLY A 154 12.78 -5.76 -1.46
CA GLY A 154 11.73 -5.90 -2.49
C GLY A 154 11.16 -4.59 -3.04
N ILE A 155 11.29 -3.46 -2.35
CA ILE A 155 10.78 -2.18 -2.86
C ILE A 155 11.96 -1.30 -3.29
N ARG A 156 12.34 -1.38 -4.56
CA ARG A 156 13.21 -0.40 -5.20
C ARG A 156 12.34 0.67 -5.85
N LEU A 157 12.31 1.87 -5.28
CA LEU A 157 11.93 3.04 -6.07
C LEU A 157 12.97 3.17 -7.19
N VAL A 158 12.49 3.09 -8.44
CA VAL A 158 13.34 3.36 -9.58
C VAL A 158 13.78 4.81 -9.47
N PRO A 159 15.07 5.14 -9.37
CA PRO A 159 15.55 6.52 -9.31
C PRO A 159 14.95 7.33 -10.46
N ASP A 160 14.66 8.61 -10.23
CA ASP A 160 14.11 9.49 -11.28
C ASP A 160 15.00 9.51 -12.53
N GLU A 161 16.30 9.34 -12.37
CA GLU A 161 17.27 9.17 -13.46
C GLU A 161 16.96 7.94 -14.34
N LEU A 162 16.53 6.81 -13.74
CA LEU A 162 16.17 5.61 -14.50
C LEU A 162 14.82 5.77 -15.18
N LYS A 163 13.87 6.47 -14.55
CA LYS A 163 12.60 6.85 -15.20
C LYS A 163 12.85 7.80 -16.37
N ALA A 164 13.72 8.79 -16.19
CA ALA A 164 14.10 9.71 -17.24
C ALA A 164 14.80 8.98 -18.41
N ALA A 165 15.69 8.03 -18.12
CA ALA A 165 16.35 7.20 -19.13
C ALA A 165 15.37 6.31 -19.90
N ILE A 166 14.39 5.72 -19.21
CA ILE A 166 13.34 4.90 -19.83
C ILE A 166 12.44 5.76 -20.71
N ILE A 167 12.04 6.95 -20.25
CA ILE A 167 11.22 7.90 -21.02
C ILE A 167 11.99 8.37 -22.27
N LEU A 168 13.27 8.70 -22.14
CA LEU A 168 14.15 9.06 -23.26
C LEU A 168 14.28 7.90 -24.27
N PHE A 169 14.46 6.67 -23.80
CA PHE A 169 14.54 5.49 -24.66
C PHE A 169 13.27 5.30 -25.49
N PHE A 170 12.09 5.42 -24.88
CA PHE A 170 10.82 5.32 -25.60
C PHE A 170 10.53 6.51 -26.53
N SER A 171 11.09 7.69 -26.23
CA SER A 171 10.95 8.87 -27.09
C SER A 171 11.85 8.82 -28.34
N LEU A 172 12.92 8.01 -28.32
CA LEU A 172 13.83 7.81 -29.44
C LEU A 172 13.40 6.69 -30.39
N LEU A 173 12.34 5.92 -30.00
CA LEU A 173 11.80 4.82 -30.81
C LEU A 173 10.55 5.20 -31.60
N ASN A 174 10.09 6.47 -31.54
CA ASN A 174 9.07 7.09 -32.39
C ASN A 174 9.74 8.10 -33.30
#